data_90e8f28f7237797d7f890442e54187ec
#
_entry.id   90e8f28f7237797d7f890442e54187ec
#
_cell.length_a   1.000
_cell.length_b   1.000
_cell.length_c   1.000
_cell.angle_alpha   90.00
_cell.angle_beta   90.00
_cell.angle_gamma   90.00
#
_symmetry.space_group_name_H-M   'P 1'
#
loop_
_entity.id
_entity.type
_entity.pdbx_description
1 polymer ?
#
loop_
_entity_poly.entity_id
_entity_poly.type
_entity_poly.pdbx_seq_one_letter_code
_entity_poly.pdbx_strand_id
1 'polypeptide(L)'
;MNPLISLISIKFLSGKLNDFLIGYGWTLPVVPELDDLTIGGLVMGGGIESTSHKYGLFQYICRQFEMILGNGEKIWCSPTENPELFAAIPFSYGTLGFLTCVDIDIIPYKPFIELTYHNVQTLGKISNKMSNVNSSNYGHI
;
A
#
# COMPACT_ATOMS: atom_id res chain seq x y z
N MET A 1 13.04 11.40 0.40
CA MET A 1 12.44 10.29 1.18
C MET A 1 11.00 10.67 1.47
N ASN A 2 10.05 9.78 1.19
CA ASN A 2 8.68 9.98 1.68
C ASN A 2 8.67 9.86 3.21
N PRO A 3 7.85 10.62 3.91
CA PRO A 3 7.60 10.36 5.32
C PRO A 3 7.02 8.96 5.48
N LEU A 4 7.30 8.31 6.61
CA LEU A 4 6.76 6.99 6.92
C LEU A 4 6.16 6.97 8.31
N ILE A 5 5.24 6.03 8.49
CA ILE A 5 4.73 5.66 9.80
C ILE A 5 5.29 4.28 10.15
N SER A 6 5.90 4.19 11.33
CA SER A 6 6.62 3.00 11.79
C SER A 6 5.84 2.23 12.83
N LEU A 7 6.15 0.94 12.94
CA LEU A 7 5.61 0.02 13.95
C LEU A 7 4.08 -0.13 13.92
N ILE A 8 3.51 -0.15 12.72
CA ILE A 8 2.09 -0.41 12.58
C ILE A 8 1.84 -1.89 12.85
N SER A 9 1.03 -2.19 13.86
CA SER A 9 0.57 -3.55 14.11
C SER A 9 -0.27 -4.06 12.94
N ILE A 10 0.00 -5.26 12.49
CA ILE A 10 -0.72 -5.92 11.39
C ILE A 10 -2.22 -6.10 11.64
N LYS A 11 -2.65 -6.05 12.91
CA LYS A 11 -4.07 -6.16 13.29
C LYS A 11 -4.87 -4.87 13.07
N PHE A 12 -4.18 -3.76 12.75
CA PHE A 12 -4.88 -2.52 12.44
C PHE A 12 -5.72 -2.71 11.18
N LEU A 13 -6.93 -2.21 11.22
CA LEU A 13 -7.80 -2.13 10.04
C LEU A 13 -7.36 -0.94 9.19
N SER A 14 -7.37 -1.12 7.88
CA SER A 14 -6.91 -0.10 6.93
C SER A 14 -7.68 1.21 7.04
N GLY A 15 -9.00 1.16 7.18
CA GLY A 15 -9.84 2.34 7.39
C GLY A 15 -9.49 3.09 8.66
N LYS A 16 -9.36 2.40 9.79
CA LYS A 16 -8.98 3.05 11.08
C LYS A 16 -7.59 3.67 11.03
N LEU A 17 -6.64 3.04 10.32
CA LEU A 17 -5.31 3.61 10.14
C LEU A 17 -5.40 4.88 9.29
N ASN A 18 -6.15 4.84 8.19
CA ASN A 18 -6.30 5.97 7.30
C ASN A 18 -7.01 7.14 8.00
N ASP A 19 -8.08 6.90 8.75
CA ASP A 19 -8.76 7.92 9.56
C ASP A 19 -7.82 8.58 10.57
N PHE A 20 -7.00 7.76 11.25
CA PHE A 20 -5.98 8.28 12.15
C PHE A 20 -4.99 9.19 11.42
N LEU A 21 -4.47 8.77 10.26
CA LEU A 21 -3.52 9.54 9.48
C LEU A 21 -4.11 10.86 8.98
N ILE A 22 -5.37 10.84 8.53
CA ILE A 22 -6.10 12.04 8.06
C ILE A 22 -6.16 13.09 9.15
N GLY A 23 -6.36 12.70 10.40
CA GLY A 23 -6.34 13.61 11.56
C GLY A 23 -5.03 14.37 11.74
N TYR A 24 -3.94 13.88 11.15
CA TYR A 24 -2.61 14.51 11.15
C TYR A 24 -2.21 15.09 9.79
N GLY A 25 -3.11 15.12 8.82
CA GLY A 25 -2.84 15.63 7.47
C GLY A 25 -2.12 14.66 6.54
N TRP A 26 -2.16 13.37 6.84
CA TRP A 26 -1.52 12.31 6.05
C TRP A 26 -2.54 11.26 5.58
N THR A 27 -2.17 10.47 4.59
CA THR A 27 -2.93 9.31 4.11
C THR A 27 -1.99 8.24 3.57
N LEU A 28 -2.52 7.03 3.37
CA LEU A 28 -1.79 5.97 2.68
C LEU A 28 -1.72 6.26 1.17
N PRO A 29 -0.60 5.94 0.50
CA PRO A 29 -0.51 6.04 -0.98
C PRO A 29 -1.48 5.09 -1.70
N VAL A 30 -1.78 3.94 -1.09
CA VAL A 30 -2.73 2.94 -1.58
C VAL A 30 -3.75 2.71 -0.48
N VAL A 31 -4.97 3.23 -0.66
CA VAL A 31 -6.07 3.14 0.31
C VAL A 31 -7.02 2.05 -0.15
N PRO A 32 -7.17 0.95 0.61
CA PRO A 32 -8.11 -0.12 0.29
C PRO A 32 -9.55 0.35 0.27
N GLU A 33 -10.34 -0.19 -0.66
CA GLU A 33 -11.78 0.09 -0.79
C GLU A 33 -12.57 -0.36 0.45
N LEU A 34 -12.15 -1.47 1.08
CA LEU A 34 -12.79 -2.03 2.27
C LEU A 34 -12.04 -1.61 3.55
N ASP A 35 -12.72 -0.91 4.44
CA ASP A 35 -12.17 -0.36 5.67
C ASP A 35 -11.75 -1.43 6.70
N ASP A 36 -12.36 -2.62 6.63
CA ASP A 36 -12.15 -3.72 7.58
C ASP A 36 -11.06 -4.72 7.16
N LEU A 37 -10.33 -4.45 6.09
CA LEU A 37 -9.13 -5.20 5.75
C LEU A 37 -8.01 -4.91 6.73
N THR A 38 -7.34 -5.96 7.20
CA THR A 38 -6.17 -5.79 8.07
C THR A 38 -4.91 -5.47 7.25
N ILE A 39 -4.01 -4.67 7.83
CA ILE A 39 -2.72 -4.36 7.22
C ILE A 39 -1.93 -5.64 6.90
N GLY A 40 -1.93 -6.61 7.82
CA GLY A 40 -1.27 -7.90 7.57
C GLY A 40 -1.88 -8.69 6.43
N GLY A 41 -3.20 -8.67 6.29
CA GLY A 41 -3.90 -9.29 5.16
C GLY A 41 -3.54 -8.67 3.82
N LEU A 42 -3.44 -7.34 3.77
CA LEU A 42 -3.03 -6.60 2.57
C LEU A 42 -1.59 -6.87 2.15
N VAL A 43 -0.67 -7.01 3.10
CA VAL A 43 0.73 -7.38 2.82
C VAL A 43 0.81 -8.83 2.33
N MET A 44 0.20 -9.76 3.07
CA MET A 44 0.32 -11.19 2.83
C MET A 44 -0.50 -11.69 1.63
N GLY A 45 -1.64 -11.06 1.34
CA GLY A 45 -2.55 -11.44 0.25
C GLY A 45 -2.52 -10.51 -0.95
N GLY A 46 -1.92 -9.33 -0.79
CA GLY A 46 -1.89 -8.27 -1.79
C GLY A 46 -3.11 -7.37 -1.76
N GLY A 47 -2.89 -6.09 -2.09
CA GLY A 47 -3.95 -5.09 -2.25
C GLY A 47 -3.70 -4.27 -3.53
N ILE A 48 -4.71 -4.16 -4.38
CA ILE A 48 -4.69 -3.33 -5.60
C ILE A 48 -5.80 -2.31 -5.52
N GLU A 49 -5.47 -1.04 -5.80
CA GLU A 49 -6.38 0.08 -5.74
C GLU A 49 -6.20 1.02 -6.93
N SER A 50 -7.07 2.02 -7.05
CA SER A 50 -7.03 2.99 -8.15
C SER A 50 -5.70 3.72 -8.29
N THR A 51 -4.96 3.91 -7.19
CA THR A 51 -3.65 4.55 -7.14
C THR A 51 -2.48 3.59 -7.42
N SER A 52 -2.74 2.31 -7.58
CA SER A 52 -1.69 1.29 -7.80
C SER A 52 -0.93 1.48 -9.10
N HIS A 53 -1.50 2.15 -10.10
CA HIS A 53 -0.76 2.53 -11.31
C HIS A 53 0.43 3.47 -11.03
N LYS A 54 0.41 4.18 -9.89
CA LYS A 54 1.44 5.14 -9.47
C LYS A 54 2.34 4.59 -8.36
N TYR A 55 1.76 3.91 -7.38
CA TYR A 55 2.46 3.48 -6.17
C TYR A 55 2.72 1.97 -6.10
N GLY A 56 2.21 1.21 -7.06
CA GLY A 56 2.23 -0.26 -7.03
C GLY A 56 1.13 -0.82 -6.12
N LEU A 57 1.26 -2.07 -5.76
CA LEU A 57 0.35 -2.74 -4.83
C LEU A 57 0.62 -2.31 -3.39
N PHE A 58 -0.31 -2.59 -2.47
CA PHE A 58 -0.21 -2.19 -1.07
C PHE A 58 1.12 -2.60 -0.41
N GLN A 59 1.59 -3.81 -0.65
CA GLN A 59 2.86 -4.29 -0.08
C GLN A 59 4.10 -3.52 -0.58
N TYR A 60 4.03 -2.82 -1.71
CA TYR A 60 5.15 -2.04 -2.24
C TYR A 60 5.29 -0.64 -1.60
N ILE A 61 4.29 -0.21 -0.83
CA ILE A 61 4.43 0.98 0.01
C ILE A 61 5.03 0.65 1.38
N CYS A 62 5.30 -0.62 1.67
CA CYS A 62 5.94 -1.07 2.90
C CYS A 62 7.46 -1.02 2.75
N ARG A 63 8.17 -0.49 3.76
CA ARG A 63 9.63 -0.31 3.76
C ARG A 63 10.36 -1.42 4.48
N GLN A 64 9.74 -1.96 5.53
CA GLN A 64 10.26 -3.11 6.27
C GLN A 64 9.16 -3.85 7.00
N PHE A 65 9.47 -5.08 7.36
CA PHE A 65 8.57 -5.99 8.06
C PHE A 65 9.24 -6.55 9.31
N GLU A 66 8.50 -6.66 10.40
CA GLU A 66 8.89 -7.45 11.57
C GLU A 66 8.18 -8.80 11.51
N MET A 67 8.94 -9.88 11.59
CA MET A 67 8.45 -11.25 11.51
C MET A 67 8.86 -12.07 12.72
N ILE A 68 8.00 -12.99 13.13
CA ILE A 68 8.37 -14.11 14.02
C ILE A 68 8.43 -15.37 13.16
N LEU A 69 9.61 -15.97 13.07
CA LEU A 69 9.84 -17.20 12.29
C LEU A 69 9.32 -18.44 13.03
N GLY A 70 9.26 -19.57 12.34
CA GLY A 70 8.80 -20.85 12.91
C GLY A 70 9.63 -21.37 14.09
N ASN A 71 10.86 -20.90 14.26
CA ASN A 71 11.74 -21.20 15.40
C ASN A 71 11.51 -20.25 16.61
N GLY A 72 10.59 -19.28 16.49
CA GLY A 72 10.32 -18.27 17.50
C GLY A 72 11.23 -17.04 17.46
N GLU A 73 12.20 -17.00 16.54
CA GLU A 73 13.09 -15.86 16.35
C GLU A 73 12.32 -14.67 15.76
N LYS A 74 12.52 -13.48 16.37
CA LYS A 74 12.00 -12.23 15.87
C LYS A 74 13.04 -11.50 15.04
N ILE A 75 12.71 -11.22 13.79
CA ILE A 75 13.63 -10.58 12.84
C ILE A 75 12.97 -9.41 12.13
N TRP A 76 13.79 -8.47 11.69
CA TRP A 76 13.43 -7.42 10.75
C TRP A 76 13.92 -7.77 9.35
N CYS A 77 13.14 -7.39 8.36
CA CYS A 77 13.51 -7.53 6.95
C CYS A 77 13.16 -6.26 6.16
N SER A 78 14.10 -5.86 5.32
CA SER A 78 14.04 -4.69 4.47
C SER A 78 14.88 -4.95 3.20
N PRO A 79 14.91 -4.04 2.22
CA PRO A 79 15.81 -4.19 1.06
C PRO A 79 17.31 -4.31 1.40
N THR A 80 17.71 -3.88 2.59
CA THR A 80 19.13 -3.91 3.06
C THR A 80 19.39 -4.89 4.19
N GLU A 81 18.35 -5.41 4.83
CA GLU A 81 18.44 -6.38 5.92
C GLU A 81 17.50 -7.55 5.62
N ASN A 82 18.04 -8.77 5.54
CA ASN A 82 17.30 -9.98 5.13
C ASN A 82 16.50 -9.78 3.81
N PRO A 83 17.14 -9.30 2.72
CA PRO A 83 16.44 -8.85 1.51
C PRO A 83 15.67 -9.97 0.80
N GLU A 84 16.14 -11.21 0.84
CA GLU A 84 15.46 -12.36 0.25
C GLU A 84 14.13 -12.63 0.96
N LEU A 85 14.12 -12.58 2.30
CA LEU A 85 12.91 -12.73 3.07
C LEU A 85 11.97 -11.54 2.84
N PHE A 86 12.50 -10.31 2.81
CA PHE A 86 11.71 -9.11 2.50
C PHE A 86 10.97 -9.26 1.17
N ALA A 87 11.64 -9.76 0.13
CA ALA A 87 11.04 -9.99 -1.17
C ALA A 87 10.01 -11.14 -1.19
N ALA A 88 10.16 -12.12 -0.30
CA ALA A 88 9.30 -13.31 -0.25
C ALA A 88 8.03 -13.14 0.61
N ILE A 89 7.99 -12.17 1.53
CA ILE A 89 6.85 -11.93 2.44
C ILE A 89 5.56 -11.55 1.69
N PRO A 90 5.57 -10.62 0.71
CA PRO A 90 4.39 -10.33 -0.10
C PRO A 90 3.84 -11.60 -0.76
N PHE A 91 2.50 -11.79 -0.67
CA PHE A 91 1.80 -12.96 -1.20
C PHE A 91 2.19 -14.30 -0.56
N SER A 92 2.89 -14.31 0.57
CA SER A 92 3.28 -15.56 1.25
C SER A 92 2.13 -16.22 2.02
N TYR A 93 1.00 -15.53 2.22
CA TYR A 93 -0.16 -16.03 2.96
C TYR A 93 0.19 -16.57 4.37
N GLY A 94 1.24 -16.01 4.99
CA GLY A 94 1.70 -16.42 6.32
C GLY A 94 2.51 -17.72 6.36
N THR A 95 2.93 -18.27 5.23
CA THR A 95 3.67 -19.54 5.18
C THR A 95 5.12 -19.44 5.65
N LEU A 96 5.69 -18.22 5.66
CA LEU A 96 7.09 -17.97 6.03
C LEU A 96 7.28 -17.62 7.51
N GLY A 97 6.20 -17.27 8.21
CA GLY A 97 6.23 -16.86 9.60
C GLY A 97 5.05 -15.95 9.94
N PHE A 98 5.06 -15.41 11.15
CA PHE A 98 4.02 -14.53 11.64
C PHE A 98 4.47 -13.06 11.51
N LEU A 99 3.86 -12.31 10.62
CA LEU A 99 4.07 -10.86 10.48
C LEU A 99 3.51 -10.15 11.73
N THR A 100 4.27 -9.27 12.35
CA THR A 100 3.86 -8.55 13.57
C THR A 100 3.69 -7.06 13.37
N CYS A 101 4.66 -6.44 12.67
CA CYS A 101 4.65 -5.00 12.38
C CYS A 101 5.15 -4.72 10.97
N VAL A 102 4.78 -3.54 10.48
CA VAL A 102 5.25 -3.00 9.21
C VAL A 102 5.56 -1.52 9.34
N ASP A 103 6.50 -1.03 8.54
CA ASP A 103 6.70 0.40 8.29
C ASP A 103 6.17 0.73 6.91
N ILE A 104 5.33 1.77 6.81
CA ILE A 104 4.60 2.13 5.60
C ILE A 104 4.90 3.58 5.21
N ASP A 105 5.10 3.83 3.92
CA ASP A 105 5.12 5.18 3.37
C ASP A 105 3.76 5.85 3.54
N ILE A 106 3.78 7.15 3.83
CA ILE A 106 2.59 8.00 3.86
C ILE A 106 2.79 9.20 2.93
N ILE A 107 1.69 9.77 2.48
CA ILE A 107 1.68 10.96 1.63
C ILE A 107 0.79 12.05 2.24
N PRO A 108 0.99 13.34 1.89
CA PRO A 108 0.10 14.40 2.36
C PRO A 108 -1.36 14.15 1.94
N TYR A 109 -2.27 14.26 2.89
CA TYR A 109 -3.70 14.16 2.64
C TYR A 109 -4.21 15.37 1.85
N LYS A 110 -5.10 15.11 0.89
CA LYS A 110 -5.83 16.13 0.13
C LYS A 110 -7.33 15.96 0.37
N PRO A 111 -8.03 16.99 0.89
CA PRO A 111 -9.41 16.85 1.34
C PRO A 111 -10.44 16.81 0.19
N PHE A 112 -10.02 17.08 -1.04
CA PHE A 112 -10.90 17.14 -2.20
C PHE A 112 -10.35 16.32 -3.37
N ILE A 113 -11.27 15.69 -4.10
CA ILE A 113 -11.02 14.96 -5.33
C ILE A 113 -11.77 15.66 -6.46
N GLU A 114 -11.07 15.92 -7.57
CA GLU A 114 -11.71 16.35 -8.81
C GLU A 114 -11.95 15.11 -9.68
N LEU A 115 -13.23 14.85 -10.00
CA LEU A 115 -13.63 13.75 -10.86
C LEU A 115 -14.05 14.25 -12.23
N THR A 116 -13.30 13.88 -13.27
CA THR A 116 -13.61 14.24 -14.65
C THR A 116 -14.04 13.01 -15.44
N TYR A 117 -15.28 13.01 -15.92
CA TYR A 117 -15.80 11.95 -16.79
C TYR A 117 -15.46 12.22 -18.25
N HIS A 118 -14.88 11.21 -18.89
CA HIS A 118 -14.57 11.25 -20.30
C HIS A 118 -15.36 10.20 -21.07
N ASN A 119 -16.32 10.62 -21.87
CA ASN A 119 -17.05 9.70 -22.74
C ASN A 119 -16.18 9.28 -23.92
N VAL A 120 -15.84 7.99 -24.01
CA VAL A 120 -14.99 7.41 -25.05
C VAL A 120 -15.71 6.24 -25.72
N GLN A 121 -15.97 6.36 -27.03
CA GLN A 121 -16.83 5.44 -27.77
C GLN A 121 -16.07 4.29 -28.47
N THR A 122 -14.74 4.31 -28.54
CA THR A 122 -13.94 3.30 -29.24
C THR A 122 -12.71 2.87 -28.45
N LEU A 123 -12.33 1.60 -28.56
CA LEU A 123 -11.16 1.03 -27.86
C LEU A 123 -9.86 1.80 -28.15
N GLY A 124 -9.63 2.21 -29.41
CA GLY A 124 -8.44 2.98 -29.77
C GLY A 124 -8.36 4.34 -29.07
N LYS A 125 -9.50 5.02 -28.87
CA LYS A 125 -9.55 6.27 -28.11
C LYS A 125 -9.34 6.04 -26.63
N ILE A 126 -9.82 4.90 -26.07
CA ILE A 126 -9.57 4.52 -24.67
C ILE A 126 -8.07 4.31 -24.44
N SER A 127 -7.42 3.49 -25.29
CA SER A 127 -5.99 3.21 -25.20
C SER A 127 -5.13 4.48 -25.23
N ASN A 128 -5.37 5.35 -26.20
CA ASN A 128 -4.66 6.63 -26.31
C ASN A 128 -4.87 7.54 -25.10
N LYS A 129 -6.08 7.55 -24.54
CA LYS A 129 -6.39 8.35 -23.37
C LYS A 129 -5.70 7.81 -22.11
N MET A 130 -5.74 6.50 -21.89
CA MET A 130 -5.07 5.85 -20.76
C MET A 130 -3.56 6.03 -20.81
N SER A 131 -2.93 5.95 -22.00
CA SER A 131 -1.50 6.22 -22.16
C SER A 131 -1.13 7.66 -21.77
N ASN A 132 -2.01 8.62 -22.06
CA ASN A 132 -1.78 10.02 -21.70
C ASN A 132 -2.06 10.33 -20.23
N VAL A 133 -2.92 9.55 -19.55
CA VAL A 133 -3.19 9.68 -18.09
C VAL A 133 -1.94 9.33 -17.29
N ASN A 134 -1.20 8.30 -17.68
CA ASN A 134 0.03 7.88 -16.99
C ASN A 134 1.17 8.92 -17.09
N SER A 135 1.12 9.86 -18.03
CA SER A 135 2.10 10.94 -18.18
C SER A 135 1.69 12.25 -17.50
N SER A 136 0.45 12.39 -17.08
CA SER A 136 -0.08 13.58 -16.41
C SER A 136 -0.36 13.29 -14.92
N ASN A 137 -0.19 14.29 -14.06
CA ASN A 137 -0.36 14.23 -12.60
C ASN A 137 -1.79 13.90 -12.11
N TYR A 138 -2.51 13.03 -12.80
CA TYR A 138 -3.79 12.47 -12.34
C TYR A 138 -3.52 11.38 -11.32
N GLY A 139 -4.14 11.47 -10.19
CA GLY A 139 -4.07 10.44 -9.15
C GLY A 139 -3.56 10.96 -7.83
N HIS A 140 -4.32 11.83 -7.23
CA HIS A 140 -4.37 11.98 -5.79
C HIS A 140 -5.81 11.74 -5.40
N ILE A 141 -6.10 10.54 -5.00
CA ILE A 141 -7.29 10.24 -4.20
C ILE A 141 -6.93 10.52 -2.74
#